data_bb862e008e89df9045fc2bdd810e6bea
#
_entry.id   bb862e008e89df9045fc2bdd810e6bea
#
_cell.length_a   1.000
_cell.length_b   1.000
_cell.length_c   1.000
_cell.angle_alpha   90.00
_cell.angle_beta   90.00
_cell.angle_gamma   90.00
#
_symmetry.space_group_name_H-M   'P 1'
#
loop_
_entity.id
_entity.type
_entity.pdbx_description
1 polymer ?
#
loop_
_entity_poly.entity_id
_entity_poly.type
_entity_poly.pdbx_seq_one_letter_code
_entity_poly.pdbx_strand_id
1 'polypeptide(L)'
;MERQLSQQRHKIHNLEEEITQLMVIANQNEQLFALYSDLYLRLLDCTTAVELLDCLHQATTQLLSLDALKLWLVKPAKVSHSALINNNCAEIIENRLSKDEYYFGRLQQSEQTLIFGESNAGSVVLVRLMHNQEDIGFLAISSQDAEHFDPRMDTLLLGQFKKLVAKLLHQQLF
;
A
#
# COMPACT_ATOMS: atom_id res chain seq x y z
N MET A 1 -41.22 9.07 34.35
CA MET A 1 -40.03 9.93 34.54
C MET A 1 -38.74 9.15 34.64
N GLU A 2 -38.66 8.09 35.39
CA GLU A 2 -37.45 7.24 35.50
C GLU A 2 -37.05 6.58 34.19
N ARG A 3 -38.01 6.14 33.37
CA ARG A 3 -37.77 5.56 32.07
C ARG A 3 -37.08 6.54 31.11
N GLN A 4 -37.52 7.81 31.10
CA GLN A 4 -36.97 8.84 30.25
C GLN A 4 -35.56 9.22 30.65
N LEU A 5 -35.27 9.31 31.94
CA LEU A 5 -33.94 9.58 32.46
C LEU A 5 -32.97 8.44 32.13
N SER A 6 -33.40 7.19 32.24
CA SER A 6 -32.61 6.03 31.90
C SER A 6 -32.26 6.01 30.40
N GLN A 7 -33.24 6.32 29.53
CA GLN A 7 -33.05 6.40 28.10
C GLN A 7 -32.05 7.54 27.71
N GLN A 8 -32.17 8.69 28.37
CA GLN A 8 -31.28 9.81 28.15
C GLN A 8 -29.85 9.48 28.56
N ARG A 9 -29.65 8.83 29.70
CA ARG A 9 -28.32 8.37 30.15
C ARG A 9 -27.70 7.39 29.17
N HIS A 10 -28.51 6.47 28.64
CA HIS A 10 -28.04 5.51 27.65
C HIS A 10 -27.61 6.19 26.35
N LYS A 11 -28.37 7.18 25.87
CA LYS A 11 -28.02 7.98 24.71
C LYS A 11 -26.70 8.76 24.90
N ILE A 12 -26.52 9.38 26.05
CA ILE A 12 -25.29 10.12 26.39
C ILE A 12 -24.09 9.17 26.39
N HIS A 13 -24.23 8.01 26.98
CA HIS A 13 -23.16 7.01 27.01
C HIS A 13 -22.79 6.54 25.60
N ASN A 14 -23.77 6.27 24.74
CA ASN A 14 -23.53 5.89 23.34
C ASN A 14 -22.82 7.00 22.56
N LEU A 15 -23.20 8.26 22.74
CA LEU A 15 -22.56 9.40 22.11
C LEU A 15 -21.10 9.58 22.58
N GLU A 16 -20.84 9.38 23.87
CA GLU A 16 -19.48 9.42 24.42
C GLU A 16 -18.61 8.32 23.79
N GLU A 17 -19.13 7.11 23.63
CA GLU A 17 -18.41 6.02 22.96
C GLU A 17 -18.13 6.33 21.50
N GLU A 18 -19.10 6.88 20.76
CA GLU A 18 -18.92 7.29 19.37
C GLU A 18 -17.84 8.37 19.23
N ILE A 19 -17.84 9.38 20.09
CA ILE A 19 -16.83 10.44 20.10
C ILE A 19 -15.45 9.86 20.36
N THR A 20 -15.33 8.95 21.33
CA THR A 20 -14.06 8.29 21.64
C THR A 20 -13.54 7.50 20.44
N GLN A 21 -14.41 6.76 19.76
CA GLN A 21 -14.05 6.01 18.55
C GLN A 21 -13.58 6.93 17.42
N LEU A 22 -14.29 8.05 17.21
CA LEU A 22 -13.90 9.04 16.19
C LEU A 22 -12.53 9.67 16.51
N MET A 23 -12.25 9.94 17.77
CA MET A 23 -10.96 10.49 18.19
C MET A 23 -9.82 9.49 17.97
N VAL A 24 -10.05 8.21 18.22
CA VAL A 24 -9.06 7.15 17.94
C VAL A 24 -8.77 7.06 16.44
N ILE A 25 -9.81 7.07 15.61
CA ILE A 25 -9.67 7.04 14.15
C ILE A 25 -8.90 8.27 13.65
N ALA A 26 -9.26 9.47 14.13
CA ALA A 26 -8.57 10.71 13.76
C ALA A 26 -7.09 10.67 14.13
N ASN A 27 -6.75 10.13 15.31
CA ASN A 27 -5.37 9.99 15.76
C ASN A 27 -4.59 9.01 14.87
N GLN A 28 -5.19 7.88 14.51
CA GLN A 28 -4.60 6.91 13.61
C GLN A 28 -4.35 7.51 12.22
N ASN A 29 -5.31 8.30 11.70
CA ASN A 29 -5.17 8.96 10.42
C ASN A 29 -4.05 10.01 10.44
N GLU A 30 -3.90 10.77 11.52
CA GLU A 30 -2.78 11.71 11.69
C GLU A 30 -1.44 11.00 11.68
N GLN A 31 -1.32 9.86 12.37
CA GLN A 31 -0.11 9.07 12.41
C GLN A 31 0.24 8.52 11.03
N LEU A 32 -0.73 8.00 10.30
CA LEU A 32 -0.54 7.52 8.93
C LEU A 32 -0.11 8.66 8.01
N PHE A 33 -0.77 9.80 8.11
CA PHE A 33 -0.41 10.97 7.31
C PHE A 33 1.04 11.40 7.57
N ALA A 34 1.46 11.44 8.84
CA ALA A 34 2.83 11.78 9.20
C ALA A 34 3.85 10.78 8.65
N LEU A 35 3.54 9.47 8.70
CA LEU A 35 4.39 8.42 8.15
C LEU A 35 4.54 8.56 6.63
N TYR A 36 3.44 8.78 5.91
CA TYR A 36 3.48 8.96 4.45
C TYR A 36 4.19 10.25 4.07
N SER A 37 4.01 11.33 4.84
CA SER A 37 4.71 12.60 4.59
C SER A 37 6.22 12.45 4.75
N ASP A 38 6.68 11.76 5.78
CA ASP A 38 8.09 11.47 6.00
C ASP A 38 8.65 10.60 4.87
N LEU A 39 7.90 9.59 4.47
CA LEU A 39 8.26 8.73 3.34
C LEU A 39 8.40 9.54 2.04
N TYR A 40 7.46 10.43 1.76
CA TYR A 40 7.50 11.27 0.56
C TYR A 40 8.76 12.13 0.53
N LEU A 41 9.11 12.75 1.65
CA LEU A 41 10.33 13.57 1.72
C LEU A 41 11.59 12.73 1.49
N ARG A 42 11.66 11.54 2.05
CA ARG A 42 12.78 10.62 1.82
C ARG A 42 12.88 10.18 0.37
N LEU A 43 11.74 9.89 -0.27
CA LEU A 43 11.72 9.50 -1.68
C LEU A 43 12.17 10.64 -2.59
N LEU A 44 11.78 11.87 -2.29
CA LEU A 44 12.18 13.04 -3.06
C LEU A 44 13.69 13.35 -2.95
N ASP A 45 14.32 12.94 -1.86
CA ASP A 45 15.77 13.11 -1.69
C ASP A 45 16.59 12.05 -2.44
N CYS A 46 15.98 11.00 -2.95
CA CYS A 46 16.66 9.97 -3.71
C CYS A 46 17.07 10.49 -5.10
N THR A 47 18.33 10.32 -5.44
CA THR A 47 18.90 10.80 -6.72
C THR A 47 19.13 9.69 -7.74
N THR A 48 19.15 8.43 -7.30
CA THR A 48 19.34 7.26 -8.16
C THR A 48 18.21 6.26 -8.00
N ALA A 49 18.04 5.39 -9.00
CA ALA A 49 17.05 4.33 -8.96
C ALA A 49 17.29 3.35 -7.80
N VAL A 50 18.55 3.02 -7.52
CA VAL A 50 18.91 2.13 -6.42
C VAL A 50 18.53 2.75 -5.07
N GLU A 51 18.84 4.02 -4.87
CA GLU A 51 18.45 4.75 -3.65
C GLU A 51 16.93 4.79 -3.47
N LEU A 52 16.19 5.00 -4.57
CA LEU A 52 14.73 5.01 -4.55
C LEU A 52 14.17 3.65 -4.13
N LEU A 53 14.67 2.57 -4.71
CA LEU A 53 14.23 1.20 -4.38
C LEU A 53 14.61 0.83 -2.94
N ASP A 54 15.80 1.19 -2.49
CA ASP A 54 16.23 0.98 -1.09
C ASP A 54 15.31 1.73 -0.13
N CYS A 55 14.99 2.97 -0.43
CA CYS A 55 14.09 3.79 0.39
C CYS A 55 12.68 3.20 0.46
N LEU A 56 12.13 2.77 -0.67
CA LEU A 56 10.83 2.09 -0.71
C LEU A 56 10.83 0.82 0.12
N HIS A 57 11.85 0.00 0.01
CA HIS A 57 11.96 -1.24 0.75
C HIS A 57 12.08 -0.99 2.27
N GLN A 58 12.95 -0.08 2.67
CA GLN A 58 13.14 0.27 4.09
C GLN A 58 11.88 0.89 4.68
N ALA A 59 11.22 1.79 3.96
CA ALA A 59 10.01 2.42 4.43
C ALA A 59 8.90 1.40 4.64
N THR A 60 8.74 0.45 3.72
CA THR A 60 7.72 -0.58 3.82
C THR A 60 7.97 -1.50 5.02
N THR A 61 9.21 -1.95 5.21
CA THR A 61 9.52 -2.90 6.27
C THR A 61 9.65 -2.25 7.65
N GLN A 62 10.18 -1.04 7.73
CA GLN A 62 10.49 -0.38 9.01
C GLN A 62 9.42 0.61 9.45
N LEU A 63 8.97 1.50 8.56
CA LEU A 63 8.00 2.53 8.93
C LEU A 63 6.58 2.01 8.94
N LEU A 64 6.19 1.22 7.95
CA LEU A 64 4.84 0.70 7.82
C LEU A 64 4.68 -0.69 8.43
N SER A 65 5.76 -1.30 8.89
CA SER A 65 5.78 -2.63 9.54
C SER A 65 5.14 -3.72 8.66
N LEU A 66 5.39 -3.66 7.36
CA LEU A 66 4.92 -4.65 6.39
C LEU A 66 6.04 -5.65 6.09
N ASP A 67 5.69 -6.81 5.54
CA ASP A 67 6.65 -7.90 5.38
C ASP A 67 7.58 -7.73 4.18
N ALA A 68 7.02 -7.42 3.03
CA ALA A 68 7.80 -7.32 1.80
C ALA A 68 7.22 -6.30 0.84
N LEU A 69 8.10 -5.72 0.04
CA LEU A 69 7.74 -4.87 -1.09
C LEU A 69 8.47 -5.39 -2.31
N LYS A 70 7.73 -5.58 -3.41
CA LYS A 70 8.27 -5.98 -4.70
C LYS A 70 7.73 -5.06 -5.79
N LEU A 71 8.52 -4.86 -6.81
CA LEU A 71 8.20 -4.01 -7.96
C LEU A 71 8.42 -4.80 -9.25
N TRP A 72 7.39 -4.87 -10.09
CA TRP A 72 7.51 -5.38 -11.44
C TRP A 72 7.40 -4.24 -12.43
N LEU A 73 8.31 -4.22 -13.41
CA LEU A 73 8.36 -3.22 -14.47
C LEU A 73 7.98 -3.85 -15.80
N VAL A 74 7.10 -3.17 -16.56
CA VAL A 74 6.72 -3.60 -17.91
C VAL A 74 7.93 -3.62 -18.83
N LYS A 75 8.77 -2.56 -18.74
CA LYS A 75 10.03 -2.49 -19.47
C LYS A 75 11.18 -2.83 -18.52
N PRO A 76 12.08 -3.77 -18.89
CA PRO A 76 13.18 -4.14 -18.00
C PRO A 76 14.04 -2.93 -17.65
N ALA A 77 14.33 -2.80 -16.35
CA ALA A 77 15.23 -1.76 -15.86
C ALA A 77 16.69 -2.17 -16.06
N LYS A 78 17.55 -1.19 -16.29
CA LYS A 78 19.00 -1.40 -16.39
C LYS A 78 19.67 -1.55 -15.02
N VAL A 79 18.87 -1.65 -13.96
CA VAL A 79 19.32 -1.70 -12.57
C VAL A 79 18.97 -3.06 -11.99
N SER A 80 19.86 -3.64 -11.17
CA SER A 80 19.59 -4.86 -10.42
C SER A 80 19.33 -4.51 -8.97
N HIS A 81 18.19 -4.98 -8.43
CA HIS A 81 17.80 -4.76 -7.03
C HIS A 81 16.94 -5.93 -6.56
N SER A 82 17.05 -6.28 -5.26
CA SER A 82 16.27 -7.37 -4.66
C SER A 82 14.77 -7.14 -4.66
N ALA A 83 14.33 -5.87 -4.68
CA ALA A 83 12.90 -5.53 -4.76
C ALA A 83 12.32 -5.69 -6.15
N LEU A 84 13.15 -5.80 -7.20
CA LEU A 84 12.67 -5.97 -8.56
C LEU A 84 12.32 -7.43 -8.84
N ILE A 85 11.16 -7.65 -9.46
CA ILE A 85 10.72 -8.97 -9.88
C ILE A 85 11.27 -9.25 -11.27
N ASN A 86 11.98 -10.36 -11.43
CA ASN A 86 12.57 -10.76 -12.70
C ASN A 86 11.64 -11.65 -13.54
N ASN A 87 10.61 -12.23 -12.93
CA ASN A 87 9.64 -13.07 -13.60
C ASN A 87 8.65 -12.23 -14.42
N ASN A 88 8.10 -12.80 -15.48
CA ASN A 88 7.06 -12.13 -16.25
C ASN A 88 5.73 -12.18 -15.50
N CYS A 89 5.24 -11.02 -15.11
CA CYS A 89 4.00 -10.85 -14.34
C CYS A 89 2.87 -10.18 -15.14
N ALA A 90 2.94 -10.21 -16.47
CA ALA A 90 1.93 -9.58 -17.32
C ALA A 90 0.52 -10.16 -17.08
N GLU A 91 0.41 -11.45 -16.84
CA GLU A 91 -0.87 -12.12 -16.55
C GLU A 91 -1.49 -11.61 -15.25
N ILE A 92 -0.68 -11.27 -14.26
CA ILE A 92 -1.16 -10.72 -12.99
C ILE A 92 -1.85 -9.38 -13.23
N ILE A 93 -1.29 -8.53 -14.07
CA ILE A 93 -1.93 -7.27 -14.46
C ILE A 93 -3.26 -7.54 -15.14
N GLU A 94 -3.32 -8.45 -16.10
CA GLU A 94 -4.55 -8.78 -16.81
C GLU A 94 -5.62 -9.34 -15.89
N ASN A 95 -5.25 -10.21 -14.95
CA ASN A 95 -6.18 -10.90 -14.06
C ASN A 95 -6.63 -10.05 -12.87
N ARG A 96 -5.76 -9.18 -12.34
CA ARG A 96 -6.01 -8.47 -11.09
C ARG A 96 -6.13 -6.96 -11.22
N LEU A 97 -5.46 -6.36 -12.20
CA LEU A 97 -5.34 -4.91 -12.33
C LEU A 97 -5.90 -4.36 -13.64
N SER A 98 -6.59 -5.16 -14.43
CA SER A 98 -7.13 -4.72 -15.73
C SER A 98 -8.32 -3.75 -15.59
N LYS A 99 -9.15 -3.94 -14.57
CA LYS A 99 -10.34 -3.12 -14.30
C LYS A 99 -10.12 -2.07 -13.22
N ASP A 100 -9.31 -2.41 -12.22
CA ASP A 100 -9.02 -1.57 -11.08
C ASP A 100 -7.52 -1.32 -10.98
N GLU A 101 -7.14 -0.16 -10.45
CA GLU A 101 -5.74 0.18 -10.21
C GLU A 101 -5.18 -0.49 -8.96
N TYR A 102 -6.03 -1.12 -8.16
CA TYR A 102 -5.68 -1.77 -6.89
C TYR A 102 -6.27 -3.16 -6.82
N TYR A 103 -5.55 -4.05 -6.18
CA TYR A 103 -6.04 -5.34 -5.73
C TYR A 103 -5.68 -5.52 -4.26
N PHE A 104 -6.67 -5.83 -3.43
CA PHE A 104 -6.50 -6.09 -2.00
C PHE A 104 -6.98 -7.50 -1.69
N GLY A 105 -6.20 -8.26 -0.95
CA GLY A 105 -6.61 -9.57 -0.49
C GLY A 105 -5.53 -10.62 -0.64
N ARG A 106 -5.94 -11.86 -0.89
CA ARG A 106 -5.02 -12.99 -1.07
C ARG A 106 -4.81 -13.29 -2.55
N LEU A 107 -3.59 -13.62 -2.88
CA LEU A 107 -3.23 -14.13 -4.20
C LEU A 107 -3.18 -15.66 -4.16
N GLN A 108 -3.29 -16.28 -5.34
CA GLN A 108 -3.04 -17.72 -5.48
C GLN A 108 -1.56 -18.01 -5.18
N GLN A 109 -1.26 -19.23 -4.76
CA GLN A 109 0.12 -19.62 -4.44
C GLN A 109 1.09 -19.42 -5.60
N SER A 110 0.66 -19.72 -6.82
CA SER A 110 1.47 -19.48 -8.01
C SER A 110 1.83 -18.01 -8.21
N GLU A 111 0.87 -17.11 -7.96
CA GLU A 111 1.08 -15.69 -8.05
C GLU A 111 2.01 -15.17 -6.95
N GLN A 112 1.82 -15.64 -5.72
CA GLN A 112 2.69 -15.29 -4.60
C GLN A 112 4.14 -15.74 -4.85
N THR A 113 4.32 -16.91 -5.38
CA THR A 113 5.65 -17.46 -5.70
C THR A 113 6.32 -16.63 -6.80
N LEU A 114 5.59 -16.23 -7.84
CA LEU A 114 6.13 -15.37 -8.90
C LEU A 114 6.59 -14.02 -8.37
N ILE A 115 5.83 -13.43 -7.46
CA ILE A 115 6.11 -12.07 -6.96
C ILE A 115 7.12 -12.09 -5.84
N PHE A 116 6.89 -12.93 -4.81
CA PHE A 116 7.66 -12.90 -3.57
C PHE A 116 8.66 -14.04 -3.42
N GLY A 117 8.61 -15.05 -4.31
CA GLY A 117 9.40 -16.25 -4.17
C GLY A 117 8.91 -17.23 -3.09
N GLU A 118 7.89 -16.82 -2.33
CA GLU A 118 7.30 -17.58 -1.24
C GLU A 118 5.77 -17.55 -1.35
N SER A 119 5.08 -18.48 -0.70
CA SER A 119 3.63 -18.62 -0.82
C SER A 119 2.89 -18.49 0.51
N ASN A 120 3.44 -17.71 1.47
CA ASN A 120 2.92 -17.62 2.83
C ASN A 120 2.45 -16.21 3.23
N ALA A 121 2.22 -15.32 2.27
CA ALA A 121 1.68 -14.00 2.56
C ALA A 121 0.23 -14.10 3.04
N GLY A 122 -0.11 -13.41 4.14
CA GLY A 122 -1.47 -13.36 4.66
C GLY A 122 -2.39 -12.52 3.80
N SER A 123 -1.96 -11.31 3.47
CA SER A 123 -2.66 -10.42 2.56
C SER A 123 -1.67 -9.65 1.70
N VAL A 124 -2.14 -9.21 0.54
CA VAL A 124 -1.32 -8.50 -0.44
C VAL A 124 -2.11 -7.33 -0.99
N VAL A 125 -1.43 -6.21 -1.23
CA VAL A 125 -1.95 -5.15 -2.08
C VAL A 125 -1.09 -5.07 -3.32
N LEU A 126 -1.75 -5.05 -4.48
CA LEU A 126 -1.14 -4.77 -5.76
C LEU A 126 -1.58 -3.38 -6.20
N VAL A 127 -0.64 -2.57 -6.60
CA VAL A 127 -0.89 -1.18 -7.03
C VAL A 127 -0.33 -0.99 -8.42
N ARG A 128 -1.20 -0.73 -9.38
CA ARG A 128 -0.79 -0.45 -10.75
C ARG A 128 -0.14 0.93 -10.81
N LEU A 129 1.04 0.98 -11.41
CA LEU A 129 1.80 2.23 -11.56
C LEU A 129 1.67 2.74 -12.98
N MET A 130 1.14 3.96 -13.11
CA MET A 130 1.00 4.63 -14.38
C MET A 130 1.54 6.05 -14.29
N HIS A 131 2.15 6.52 -15.36
CA HIS A 131 2.62 7.90 -15.49
C HIS A 131 2.28 8.40 -16.89
N ASN A 132 1.54 9.51 -16.99
CA ASN A 132 1.07 10.08 -18.25
C ASN A 132 0.38 9.06 -19.15
N GLN A 133 -0.51 8.24 -18.56
CA GLN A 133 -1.27 7.17 -19.22
C GLN A 133 -0.42 6.00 -19.73
N GLU A 134 0.85 5.96 -19.38
CA GLU A 134 1.76 4.89 -19.73
C GLU A 134 1.91 3.92 -18.55
N ASP A 135 1.78 2.61 -18.81
CA ASP A 135 1.98 1.58 -17.81
C ASP A 135 3.47 1.45 -17.47
N ILE A 136 3.81 1.63 -16.20
CA ILE A 136 5.17 1.42 -15.70
C ILE A 136 5.31 0.00 -15.16
N GLY A 137 4.30 -0.51 -14.48
CA GLY A 137 4.31 -1.82 -13.86
C GLY A 137 3.36 -1.87 -12.68
N PHE A 138 3.70 -2.66 -11.67
CA PHE A 138 2.94 -2.68 -10.42
C PHE A 138 3.85 -2.81 -9.21
N LEU A 139 3.36 -2.32 -8.10
CA LEU A 139 3.97 -2.46 -6.78
C LEU A 139 3.19 -3.51 -6.00
N ALA A 140 3.89 -4.46 -5.38
CA ALA A 140 3.30 -5.51 -4.57
C ALA A 140 3.81 -5.40 -3.14
N ILE A 141 2.90 -5.29 -2.19
CA ILE A 141 3.23 -5.20 -0.77
C ILE A 141 2.49 -6.30 -0.04
N SER A 142 3.19 -7.03 0.83
CA SER A 142 2.62 -8.14 1.57
C SER A 142 2.64 -7.91 3.08
N SER A 143 1.67 -8.53 3.75
CA SER A 143 1.59 -8.62 5.20
C SER A 143 1.23 -10.06 5.59
N GLN A 144 1.75 -10.53 6.72
CA GLN A 144 1.36 -11.83 7.29
C GLN A 144 -0.07 -11.80 7.84
N ASP A 145 -0.57 -10.62 8.20
CA ASP A 145 -1.95 -10.44 8.66
C ASP A 145 -2.91 -10.56 7.47
N ALA A 146 -3.80 -11.55 7.51
CA ALA A 146 -4.76 -11.80 6.44
C ALA A 146 -5.79 -10.67 6.27
N GLU A 147 -5.96 -9.82 7.27
CA GLU A 147 -6.94 -8.73 7.26
C GLU A 147 -6.29 -7.36 7.08
N HIS A 148 -4.96 -7.29 6.99
CA HIS A 148 -4.26 -6.02 6.88
C HIS A 148 -4.70 -5.25 5.62
N PHE A 149 -4.72 -5.92 4.47
CA PHE A 149 -5.17 -5.35 3.21
C PHE A 149 -6.57 -5.87 2.87
N ASP A 150 -7.57 -5.06 3.17
CA ASP A 150 -8.98 -5.36 2.97
C ASP A 150 -9.50 -4.56 1.78
N PRO A 151 -10.36 -5.12 0.91
CA PRO A 151 -10.96 -4.40 -0.22
C PRO A 151 -11.72 -3.13 0.16
N ARG A 152 -12.07 -2.96 1.44
CA ARG A 152 -12.78 -1.78 1.95
C ARG A 152 -11.84 -0.66 2.42
N MET A 153 -10.52 -0.84 2.32
CA MET A 153 -9.55 0.16 2.74
C MET A 153 -9.72 1.48 1.97
N ASP A 154 -9.46 2.58 2.67
CA ASP A 154 -9.36 3.90 2.05
C ASP A 154 -8.08 3.96 1.20
N THR A 155 -8.24 4.28 -0.08
CA THR A 155 -7.15 4.33 -1.05
C THR A 155 -6.59 5.74 -1.27
N LEU A 156 -7.04 6.75 -0.51
CA LEU A 156 -6.61 8.13 -0.73
C LEU A 156 -5.09 8.30 -0.58
N LEU A 157 -4.54 7.87 0.56
CA LEU A 157 -3.10 7.97 0.81
C LEU A 157 -2.30 7.07 -0.14
N LEU A 158 -2.80 5.87 -0.39
CA LEU A 158 -2.18 4.94 -1.33
C LEU A 158 -2.18 5.51 -2.76
N GLY A 159 -3.25 6.21 -3.15
CA GLY A 159 -3.36 6.89 -4.43
C GLY A 159 -2.32 7.99 -4.61
N GLN A 160 -2.09 8.80 -3.60
CA GLN A 160 -1.04 9.81 -3.62
C GLN A 160 0.35 9.17 -3.68
N PHE A 161 0.57 8.13 -2.90
CA PHE A 161 1.82 7.39 -2.86
C PHE A 161 2.16 6.78 -4.21
N LYS A 162 1.21 6.10 -4.86
CA LYS A 162 1.46 5.48 -6.18
C LYS A 162 1.81 6.51 -7.25
N LYS A 163 1.17 7.67 -7.25
CA LYS A 163 1.45 8.73 -8.22
C LYS A 163 2.87 9.24 -8.07
N LEU A 164 3.31 9.46 -6.84
CA LEU A 164 4.67 9.89 -6.56
C LEU A 164 5.69 8.84 -6.97
N VAL A 165 5.46 7.59 -6.58
CA VAL A 165 6.36 6.48 -6.92
C VAL A 165 6.47 6.31 -8.44
N ALA A 166 5.34 6.33 -9.15
CA ALA A 166 5.33 6.21 -10.61
C ALA A 166 6.12 7.33 -11.27
N LYS A 167 5.93 8.56 -10.82
CA LYS A 167 6.66 9.73 -11.33
C LYS A 167 8.17 9.60 -11.10
N LEU A 168 8.58 9.25 -9.89
CA LEU A 168 9.98 9.12 -9.55
C LEU A 168 10.64 7.95 -10.29
N LEU A 169 9.97 6.82 -10.43
CA LEU A 169 10.46 5.69 -11.21
C LEU A 169 10.63 6.06 -12.68
N HIS A 170 9.67 6.78 -13.24
CA HIS A 170 9.77 7.24 -14.62
C HIS A 170 10.99 8.15 -14.82
N GLN A 171 11.23 9.07 -13.88
CA GLN A 171 12.38 9.98 -13.95
C GLN A 171 13.73 9.27 -13.79
N GLN A 172 13.80 8.23 -12.96
CA GLN A 172 15.06 7.56 -12.61
C GLN A 172 15.39 6.37 -13.53
N LEU A 173 14.40 5.71 -14.12
CA LEU A 173 14.57 4.48 -14.91
C LEU A 173 14.38 4.68 -16.41
N PHE A 174 13.70 5.75 -16.79
CA PHE A 174 13.37 6.01 -18.22
C PHE A 174 13.77 7.44 -18.66
#